data_769f3ec0ba4f9e8c2c208cf7e13d3cfe
#
_entry.id   769f3ec0ba4f9e8c2c208cf7e13d3cfe
#
_cell.length_a   1.000
_cell.length_b   1.000
_cell.length_c   1.000
_cell.angle_alpha   90.00
_cell.angle_beta   90.00
_cell.angle_gamma   90.00
#
_symmetry.space_group_name_H-M   'P 1'
#
loop_
_entity.id
_entity.type
_entity.pdbx_description
1 polymer ?
#
loop_
_entity_poly.entity_id
_entity_poly.type
_entity_poly.pdbx_seq_one_letter_code
_entity_poly.pdbx_strand_id
1 'polypeptide(L)'
;MGLFSFLKGSGAKIFNEKEEAAVKKAAPADGERMKKDAMLRAVNALKLPVKNLSLDIQDDTVIVYGQADTQVAKELVILTLGNNMGVSKVDDRMTVVKTEPQATFYEVKSGDTLSKIAKAHYGDAMKYNSIFEANKPMLKDPDKIYPGQVLRIPKL
;
A
#
# COMPACT_ATOMS: atom_id res chain seq x y z
N MET A 1 -16.02 1.78 2.39
CA MET A 1 -15.19 1.02 3.33
C MET A 1 -15.02 -0.38 2.78
N GLY A 2 -13.84 -0.93 2.85
CA GLY A 2 -13.57 -2.21 2.25
C GLY A 2 -12.43 -2.95 2.93
N LEU A 3 -12.42 -4.25 2.72
CA LEU A 3 -11.35 -5.12 3.20
C LEU A 3 -10.52 -5.55 1.99
N PHE A 4 -9.24 -5.22 2.02
CA PHE A 4 -8.30 -5.54 0.94
C PHE A 4 -7.32 -6.59 1.41
N SER A 5 -7.05 -7.58 0.56
CA SER A 5 -6.15 -8.69 0.86
C SER A 5 -4.78 -8.49 0.21
N PHE A 6 -3.74 -8.89 0.92
CA PHE A 6 -2.35 -8.77 0.48
C PHE A 6 -1.60 -10.07 0.77
N LEU A 7 -0.50 -10.28 0.07
CA LEU A 7 0.34 -11.46 0.30
C LEU A 7 1.27 -11.18 1.48
N LYS A 8 1.01 -11.83 2.62
CA LYS A 8 1.68 -11.59 3.90
C LYS A 8 3.16 -11.90 3.81
N GLY A 9 3.84 -12.36 3.20
CA GLY A 9 5.31 -12.62 3.17
C GLY A 9 6.05 -11.71 2.22
N SER A 10 5.34 -10.88 1.47
CA SER A 10 5.94 -9.98 0.51
C SER A 10 5.82 -8.53 0.97
N GLY A 11 6.50 -7.65 0.29
CA GLY A 11 6.44 -6.23 0.56
C GLY A 11 7.69 -5.67 1.21
N ALA A 12 7.64 -4.38 1.47
CA ALA A 12 8.74 -3.66 2.07
C ALA A 12 8.89 -4.00 3.55
N LYS A 13 10.11 -4.14 4.00
CA LYS A 13 10.39 -4.23 5.44
C LYS A 13 10.25 -2.84 6.05
N ILE A 14 9.40 -2.72 7.05
CA ILE A 14 9.19 -1.45 7.75
C ILE A 14 10.24 -1.20 8.83
N PHE A 15 10.98 -2.23 9.23
CA PHE A 15 12.02 -2.16 10.24
C PHE A 15 13.37 -2.61 9.68
N ASN A 16 14.44 -1.97 10.11
CA ASN A 16 15.78 -2.51 9.94
C ASN A 16 16.04 -3.60 10.99
N GLU A 17 17.17 -4.31 10.89
CA GLU A 17 17.50 -5.42 11.80
C GLU A 17 17.49 -5.02 13.28
N LYS A 18 17.97 -3.83 13.58
CA LYS A 18 18.01 -3.30 14.96
C LYS A 18 16.61 -3.03 15.49
N GLU A 19 15.75 -2.46 14.66
CA GLU A 19 14.35 -2.20 15.01
C GLU A 19 13.56 -3.50 15.15
N GLU A 20 13.80 -4.49 14.28
CA GLU A 20 13.18 -5.81 14.38
C GLU A 20 13.53 -6.49 15.71
N ALA A 21 14.80 -6.41 16.12
CA ALA A 21 15.24 -6.96 17.41
C ALA A 21 14.56 -6.24 18.58
N ALA A 22 14.41 -4.92 18.50
CA ALA A 22 13.72 -4.14 19.52
C ALA A 22 12.24 -4.50 19.63
N VAL A 23 11.56 -4.70 18.50
CA VAL A 23 10.15 -5.14 18.47
C VAL A 23 9.99 -6.51 19.10
N LYS A 24 10.89 -7.45 18.83
CA LYS A 24 10.84 -8.80 19.39
C LYS A 24 11.03 -8.81 20.91
N LYS A 25 11.81 -7.87 21.45
CA LYS A 25 12.07 -7.74 22.90
C LYS A 25 11.02 -6.91 23.62
N ALA A 26 10.24 -6.13 22.90
CA ALA A 26 9.23 -5.25 23.50
C ALA A 26 8.03 -6.04 24.01
N ALA A 27 7.32 -5.49 24.99
CA ALA A 27 6.00 -5.98 25.38
C ALA A 27 5.05 -5.89 24.17
N PRO A 28 4.02 -6.77 24.07
CA PRO A 28 3.13 -6.78 22.91
C PRO A 28 2.53 -5.41 22.54
N ALA A 29 2.10 -4.64 23.55
CA ALA A 29 1.55 -3.29 23.31
C ALA A 29 2.59 -2.32 22.75
N ASP A 30 3.83 -2.39 23.21
CA ASP A 30 4.91 -1.54 22.72
C ASP A 30 5.34 -1.96 21.32
N GLY A 31 5.37 -3.25 21.04
CA GLY A 31 5.65 -3.77 19.70
C GLY A 31 4.62 -3.31 18.68
N GLU A 32 3.34 -3.35 19.03
CA GLU A 32 2.26 -2.83 18.19
C GLU A 32 2.42 -1.33 17.91
N ARG A 33 2.72 -0.55 18.95
CA ARG A 33 2.93 0.89 18.81
C ARG A 33 4.11 1.17 17.85
N MET A 34 5.18 0.43 17.99
CA MET A 34 6.35 0.57 17.10
C MET A 34 6.00 0.27 15.64
N LYS A 35 5.20 -0.76 15.41
CA LYS A 35 4.71 -1.11 14.06
C LYS A 35 3.81 -0.01 13.48
N LYS A 36 2.86 0.50 14.28
CA LYS A 36 1.99 1.60 13.85
C LYS A 36 2.80 2.83 13.49
N ASP A 37 3.76 3.23 14.32
CA ASP A 37 4.59 4.39 14.09
C ASP A 37 5.42 4.24 12.81
N ALA A 38 5.99 3.06 12.57
CA ALA A 38 6.74 2.78 11.36
C ALA A 38 5.87 2.85 10.11
N MET A 39 4.67 2.30 10.16
CA MET A 39 3.71 2.37 9.05
C MET A 39 3.26 3.80 8.77
N LEU A 40 2.98 4.57 9.82
CA LEU A 40 2.62 5.99 9.68
C LEU A 40 3.76 6.79 9.06
N ARG A 41 5.00 6.53 9.46
CA ARG A 41 6.17 7.19 8.84
C ARG A 41 6.26 6.87 7.34
N ALA A 42 6.01 5.61 6.97
CA ALA A 42 6.04 5.20 5.56
C ALA A 42 4.97 5.93 4.73
N VAL A 43 3.77 6.06 5.26
CA VAL A 43 2.68 6.78 4.58
C VAL A 43 2.97 8.28 4.54
N ASN A 44 3.40 8.86 5.66
CA ASN A 44 3.69 10.29 5.73
C ASN A 44 4.84 10.70 4.83
N ALA A 45 5.79 9.81 4.58
CA ALA A 45 6.90 10.06 3.67
C ALA A 45 6.43 10.28 2.22
N LEU A 46 5.26 9.79 1.85
CA LEU A 46 4.67 9.99 0.52
C LEU A 46 4.01 11.36 0.35
N LYS A 47 3.80 12.08 1.45
CA LYS A 47 3.18 13.43 1.46
C LYS A 47 1.83 13.47 0.75
N LEU A 48 1.02 12.46 0.98
CA LEU A 48 -0.32 12.38 0.40
C LEU A 48 -1.29 13.34 1.12
N PRO A 49 -2.30 13.87 0.41
CA PRO A 49 -3.28 14.78 1.01
C PRO A 49 -4.31 14.01 1.86
N VAL A 50 -3.89 13.63 3.07
CA VAL A 50 -4.71 12.87 4.03
C VAL A 50 -4.64 13.55 5.39
N LYS A 51 -5.80 13.70 6.03
CA LYS A 51 -5.94 14.31 7.36
C LYS A 51 -6.38 13.28 8.39
N ASN A 52 -5.93 13.47 9.61
CA ASN A 52 -6.32 12.65 10.76
C ASN A 52 -6.05 11.15 10.56
N LEU A 53 -4.95 10.84 9.90
CA LEU A 53 -4.55 9.45 9.65
C LEU A 53 -4.24 8.74 10.96
N SER A 54 -4.91 7.64 11.22
CA SER A 54 -4.64 6.77 12.35
C SER A 54 -4.77 5.32 11.95
N LEU A 55 -4.04 4.47 12.64
CA LEU A 55 -4.00 3.04 12.39
C LEU A 55 -4.32 2.27 13.64
N ASP A 56 -4.91 1.09 13.45
CA ASP A 56 -5.00 0.07 14.48
C ASP A 56 -4.53 -1.25 13.88
N ILE A 57 -3.96 -2.12 14.69
CA ILE A 57 -3.43 -3.40 14.22
C ILE A 57 -4.07 -4.52 15.03
N GLN A 58 -4.66 -5.48 14.31
CA GLN A 58 -5.20 -6.72 14.90
C GLN A 58 -4.57 -7.89 14.16
N ASP A 59 -3.62 -8.56 14.80
CA ASP A 59 -2.83 -9.65 14.22
C ASP A 59 -2.10 -9.18 12.93
N ASP A 60 -2.51 -9.65 11.77
CA ASP A 60 -1.94 -9.28 10.48
C ASP A 60 -2.86 -8.34 9.67
N THR A 61 -3.90 -7.80 10.32
CA THR A 61 -4.83 -6.85 9.71
C THR A 61 -4.54 -5.44 10.21
N VAL A 62 -4.39 -4.50 9.29
CA VAL A 62 -4.27 -3.08 9.59
C VAL A 62 -5.62 -2.42 9.34
N ILE A 63 -6.12 -1.71 10.36
CA ILE A 63 -7.35 -0.92 10.24
C ILE A 63 -6.90 0.54 10.09
N VAL A 64 -7.34 1.20 9.02
CA VAL A 64 -6.92 2.57 8.74
C VAL A 64 -8.10 3.53 8.77
N TYR A 65 -7.92 4.64 9.49
CA TYR A 65 -8.87 5.73 9.60
C TYR A 65 -8.24 7.01 9.07
N GLY A 66 -9.04 7.89 8.59
CA GLY A 66 -8.61 9.21 8.14
C GLY A 66 -9.50 9.76 7.04
N GLN A 67 -9.17 10.95 6.57
CA GLN A 67 -9.88 11.59 5.47
C GLN A 67 -8.88 11.93 4.37
N ALA A 68 -9.06 11.33 3.21
CA ALA A 68 -8.28 11.62 2.02
C ALA A 68 -8.99 12.67 1.18
N ASP A 69 -8.24 13.60 0.60
CA ASP A 69 -8.81 14.61 -0.28
C ASP A 69 -9.30 13.98 -1.59
N THR A 70 -8.63 12.93 -2.05
CA THR A 70 -8.94 12.26 -3.32
C THR A 70 -9.00 10.74 -3.14
N GLN A 71 -9.69 10.08 -4.07
CA GLN A 71 -9.73 8.61 -4.13
C GLN A 71 -8.32 8.03 -4.37
N VAL A 72 -7.51 8.69 -5.19
CA VAL A 72 -6.12 8.29 -5.45
C VAL A 72 -5.31 8.26 -4.16
N ALA A 73 -5.40 9.32 -3.34
CA ALA A 73 -4.69 9.38 -2.07
C ALA A 73 -5.10 8.26 -1.13
N LYS A 74 -6.40 7.99 -1.01
CA LYS A 74 -6.93 6.89 -0.21
C LYS A 74 -6.37 5.54 -0.66
N GLU A 75 -6.42 5.27 -1.96
CA GLU A 75 -5.94 4.00 -2.51
C GLU A 75 -4.43 3.82 -2.31
N LEU A 76 -3.64 4.88 -2.45
CA LEU A 76 -2.19 4.84 -2.22
C LEU A 76 -1.86 4.58 -0.74
N VAL A 77 -2.65 5.11 0.19
CA VAL A 77 -2.50 4.79 1.62
C VAL A 77 -2.74 3.29 1.84
N ILE A 78 -3.83 2.76 1.31
CA ILE A 78 -4.18 1.33 1.46
C ILE A 78 -3.06 0.45 0.91
N LEU A 79 -2.57 0.75 -0.29
CA LEU A 79 -1.51 -0.03 -0.94
C LEU A 79 -0.19 0.08 -0.19
N THR A 80 0.16 1.26 0.31
CA THR A 80 1.38 1.45 1.08
C THR A 80 1.36 0.62 2.37
N LEU A 81 0.22 0.59 3.05
CA LEU A 81 0.06 -0.23 4.26
C LEU A 81 0.08 -1.72 3.93
N GLY A 82 -0.65 -2.13 2.91
CA GLY A 82 -0.78 -3.55 2.55
C GLY A 82 0.49 -4.14 1.95
N ASN A 83 1.30 -3.35 1.28
CA ASN A 83 2.56 -3.79 0.69
C ASN A 83 3.72 -3.85 1.70
N ASN A 84 3.43 -3.75 2.99
CA ASN A 84 4.41 -3.98 4.06
C ASN A 84 4.45 -5.46 4.42
N MET A 85 5.64 -5.97 4.71
CA MET A 85 5.82 -7.36 5.10
C MET A 85 5.08 -7.65 6.41
N GLY A 86 4.33 -8.74 6.45
CA GLY A 86 3.55 -9.15 7.62
C GLY A 86 2.11 -8.67 7.63
N VAL A 87 1.68 -7.89 6.65
CA VAL A 87 0.28 -7.47 6.51
C VAL A 87 -0.41 -8.38 5.50
N SER A 88 -1.51 -9.00 5.91
CA SER A 88 -2.33 -9.81 5.00
C SER A 88 -3.63 -9.12 4.61
N LYS A 89 -4.10 -8.16 5.41
CA LYS A 89 -5.34 -7.43 5.14
C LYS A 89 -5.23 -5.98 5.57
N VAL A 90 -5.89 -5.10 4.83
CA VAL A 90 -6.11 -3.71 5.22
C VAL A 90 -7.61 -3.46 5.27
N ASP A 91 -8.12 -3.11 6.45
CA ASP A 91 -9.51 -2.71 6.64
C ASP A 91 -9.59 -1.20 6.47
N ASP A 92 -10.13 -0.78 5.34
CA ASP A 92 -10.25 0.63 4.98
C ASP A 92 -11.50 1.25 5.60
N ARG A 93 -11.28 2.15 6.54
CA ARG A 93 -12.32 2.97 7.16
C ARG A 93 -12.10 4.45 6.93
N MET A 94 -11.38 4.76 5.86
CA MET A 94 -11.13 6.14 5.46
C MET A 94 -12.33 6.73 4.73
N THR A 95 -12.46 8.06 4.80
CA THR A 95 -13.42 8.82 4.00
C THR A 95 -12.68 9.60 2.91
N VAL A 96 -13.39 9.98 1.87
CA VAL A 96 -12.84 10.72 0.72
C VAL A 96 -13.68 11.98 0.52
N VAL A 97 -13.02 13.14 0.40
CA VAL A 97 -13.70 14.40 0.14
C VAL A 97 -14.24 14.44 -1.29
N LYS A 98 -13.39 14.13 -2.27
CA LYS A 98 -13.76 14.11 -3.68
C LYS A 98 -13.92 12.69 -4.17
N THR A 99 -15.15 12.25 -4.37
CA THR A 99 -15.44 10.89 -4.84
C THR A 99 -15.06 10.76 -6.32
N GLU A 100 -14.28 9.73 -6.62
CA GLU A 100 -13.85 9.41 -7.98
C GLU A 100 -13.98 7.90 -8.21
N PRO A 101 -13.99 7.42 -9.47
CA PRO A 101 -14.00 5.98 -9.74
C PRO A 101 -12.81 5.27 -9.10
N GLN A 102 -13.07 4.10 -8.52
CA GLN A 102 -12.02 3.28 -7.93
C GLN A 102 -11.18 2.63 -9.03
N ALA A 103 -9.87 2.57 -8.81
CA ALA A 103 -8.98 1.78 -9.65
C ALA A 103 -9.12 0.29 -9.32
N THR A 104 -8.76 -0.55 -10.29
CA THR A 104 -8.61 -1.98 -10.04
C THR A 104 -7.28 -2.21 -9.32
N PHE A 105 -7.28 -3.10 -8.31
CA PHE A 105 -6.05 -3.51 -7.64
C PHE A 105 -5.56 -4.82 -8.26
N TYR A 106 -4.30 -4.86 -8.60
CA TYR A 106 -3.67 -6.01 -9.23
C TYR A 106 -2.47 -6.50 -8.41
N GLU A 107 -2.44 -7.79 -8.11
CA GLU A 107 -1.30 -8.41 -7.45
C GLU A 107 -0.28 -8.88 -8.47
N VAL A 108 0.95 -8.38 -8.37
CA VAL A 108 2.04 -8.73 -9.28
C VAL A 108 2.40 -10.21 -9.12
N LYS A 109 2.55 -10.90 -10.25
CA LYS A 109 2.97 -12.30 -10.32
C LYS A 109 4.43 -12.39 -10.72
N SER A 110 5.05 -13.53 -10.42
CA SER A 110 6.42 -13.79 -10.85
C SER A 110 6.54 -13.66 -12.38
N GLY A 111 7.54 -12.90 -12.83
CA GLY A 111 7.75 -12.65 -14.24
C GLY A 111 6.96 -11.49 -14.85
N ASP A 112 6.10 -10.83 -14.07
CA ASP A 112 5.35 -9.66 -14.54
C ASP A 112 6.26 -8.44 -14.71
N THR A 113 5.89 -7.61 -15.69
CA THR A 113 6.44 -6.26 -15.86
C THR A 113 5.26 -5.30 -16.03
N LEU A 114 5.49 -4.00 -15.82
CA LEU A 114 4.42 -3.01 -16.03
C LEU A 114 3.91 -3.04 -17.47
N SER A 115 4.79 -3.27 -18.45
CA SER A 115 4.39 -3.41 -19.85
C SER A 115 3.47 -4.61 -20.08
N LYS A 116 3.78 -5.75 -19.47
CA LYS A 116 2.92 -6.94 -19.57
C LYS A 116 1.57 -6.72 -18.90
N ILE A 117 1.57 -6.07 -17.74
CA ILE A 117 0.34 -5.72 -17.02
C ILE A 117 -0.51 -4.77 -17.86
N ALA A 118 0.11 -3.73 -18.43
CA ALA A 118 -0.58 -2.78 -19.30
C ALA A 118 -1.16 -3.46 -20.54
N LYS A 119 -0.43 -4.38 -21.15
CA LYS A 119 -0.92 -5.15 -22.29
C LYS A 119 -2.15 -5.97 -21.94
N ALA A 120 -2.13 -6.62 -20.75
CA ALA A 120 -3.25 -7.44 -20.30
C ALA A 120 -4.49 -6.61 -19.96
N HIS A 121 -4.33 -5.44 -19.33
CA HIS A 121 -5.46 -4.62 -18.87
C HIS A 121 -5.96 -3.62 -19.91
N TYR A 122 -5.07 -3.08 -20.74
CA TYR A 122 -5.41 -2.03 -21.71
C TYR A 122 -5.26 -2.45 -23.16
N GLY A 123 -4.71 -3.63 -23.41
CA GLY A 123 -4.40 -4.08 -24.76
C GLY A 123 -3.18 -3.42 -25.39
N ASP A 124 -2.45 -2.59 -24.64
CA ASP A 124 -1.31 -1.82 -25.16
C ASP A 124 -0.21 -1.74 -24.10
N ALA A 125 0.92 -2.38 -24.38
CA ALA A 125 2.08 -2.40 -23.48
C ALA A 125 2.67 -1.00 -23.24
N MET A 126 2.51 -0.09 -24.18
CA MET A 126 3.01 1.29 -24.05
C MET A 126 2.28 2.09 -22.99
N LYS A 127 1.13 1.62 -22.54
CA LYS A 127 0.37 2.24 -21.44
C LYS A 127 0.97 1.98 -20.06
N TYR A 128 2.13 1.33 -19.98
CA TYR A 128 2.80 1.06 -18.69
C TYR A 128 3.09 2.35 -17.91
N ASN A 129 3.34 3.46 -18.59
CA ASN A 129 3.54 4.75 -17.95
C ASN A 129 2.32 5.20 -17.14
N SER A 130 1.11 4.93 -17.63
CA SER A 130 -0.13 5.26 -16.91
C SER A 130 -0.21 4.50 -15.58
N ILE A 131 0.21 3.24 -15.58
CA ILE A 131 0.28 2.44 -14.34
C ILE A 131 1.35 2.99 -13.41
N PHE A 132 2.53 3.30 -13.92
CA PHE A 132 3.61 3.87 -13.10
C PHE A 132 3.20 5.18 -12.44
N GLU A 133 2.66 6.12 -13.22
CA GLU A 133 2.21 7.41 -12.69
C GLU A 133 1.09 7.26 -11.66
N ALA A 134 0.19 6.28 -11.85
CA ALA A 134 -0.92 6.03 -10.94
C ALA A 134 -0.46 5.48 -9.59
N ASN A 135 0.75 4.93 -9.51
CA ASN A 135 1.31 4.36 -8.29
C ASN A 135 2.40 5.22 -7.65
N LYS A 136 2.69 6.38 -8.20
CA LYS A 136 3.58 7.34 -7.56
C LYS A 136 2.92 8.02 -6.38
N PRO A 137 3.63 8.38 -5.34
CA PRO A 137 5.06 8.19 -5.12
C PRO A 137 5.44 6.84 -4.48
N MET A 138 4.47 5.95 -4.27
CA MET A 138 4.72 4.62 -3.71
C MET A 138 5.70 3.81 -4.57
N LEU A 139 5.48 3.79 -5.88
CA LEU A 139 6.37 3.16 -6.86
C LEU A 139 7.31 4.22 -7.41
N LYS A 140 8.62 4.02 -7.25
CA LYS A 140 9.65 5.01 -7.64
C LYS A 140 10.35 4.65 -8.93
N ASP A 141 10.30 3.38 -9.33
CA ASP A 141 10.98 2.87 -10.51
C ASP A 141 10.07 1.84 -11.19
N PRO A 142 9.77 1.98 -12.48
CA PRO A 142 8.87 1.04 -13.17
C PRO A 142 9.40 -0.38 -13.25
N ASP A 143 10.71 -0.57 -13.09
CA ASP A 143 11.32 -1.90 -13.13
C ASP A 143 11.47 -2.56 -11.77
N LYS A 144 11.09 -1.88 -10.69
CA LYS A 144 11.22 -2.37 -9.32
C LYS A 144 9.92 -2.87 -8.71
N ILE A 145 9.12 -3.55 -9.50
CA ILE A 145 7.96 -4.28 -8.99
C ILE A 145 8.40 -5.70 -8.57
N TYR A 146 7.67 -6.29 -7.64
CA TYR A 146 8.01 -7.60 -7.09
C TYR A 146 6.74 -8.47 -6.96
N PRO A 147 6.88 -9.81 -7.03
CA PRO A 147 5.73 -10.70 -6.86
C PRO A 147 5.05 -10.47 -5.50
N GLY A 148 3.74 -10.41 -5.50
CA GLY A 148 2.92 -10.12 -4.32
C GLY A 148 2.66 -8.65 -4.06
N GLN A 149 3.36 -7.74 -4.74
CA GLN A 149 3.06 -6.32 -4.65
C GLN A 149 1.69 -6.03 -5.27
N VAL A 150 0.89 -5.21 -4.61
CA VAL A 150 -0.42 -4.80 -5.14
C VAL A 150 -0.32 -3.39 -5.68
N LEU A 151 -0.76 -3.21 -6.92
CA LEU A 151 -0.68 -1.94 -7.64
C LEU A 151 -2.07 -1.46 -8.03
N ARG A 152 -2.20 -0.14 -8.21
CA ARG A 152 -3.41 0.47 -8.79
C ARG A 152 -3.33 0.37 -10.30
N ILE A 153 -4.42 -0.10 -10.91
CA ILE A 153 -4.59 -0.07 -12.37
C ILE A 153 -5.73 0.90 -12.65
N PRO A 154 -5.42 2.17 -13.01
CA PRO A 154 -6.46 3.16 -13.24
C PRO A 154 -7.26 2.85 -14.49
N LYS A 155 -8.48 3.35 -14.54
CA LYS A 155 -9.29 3.34 -15.76
C LYS A 155 -8.80 4.46 -16.68
N LEU A 156 -8.58 4.13 -17.94
CA LEU A 156 -8.15 5.10 -18.95
C LEU A 156 -9.30 5.53 -19.86
#